data_d0449144a91ed92b52d8a6e07a435976
#
_entry.id   d0449144a91ed92b52d8a6e07a435976
#
_cell.length_a   1.000
_cell.length_b   1.000
_cell.length_c   1.000
_cell.angle_alpha   90.00
_cell.angle_beta   90.00
_cell.angle_gamma   90.00
#
_symmetry.space_group_name_H-M   'P 1'
#
loop_
_entity.id
_entity.type
_entity.pdbx_description
1 polymer ?
#
loop_
_entity_poly.entity_id
_entity_poly.type
_entity_poly.pdbx_seq_one_letter_code
_entity_poly.pdbx_strand_id
1 'polypeptide(L)'
;MPTSLLTESIPFQENPFYETIISDLLDQGYSICDTFLDDDLTSNLREELHHLFHQSELKKAAIGNKTNESIEKNIRGDYIQWINERHPNSTEKKFFNTINDFKTYLNKTCFMGLLHQEFHYAVYPQGTFYKRHIDTFQ
;
A
#
# COMPACT_ATOMS: atom_id res chain seq x y z
N MET A 1 23.17 38.48 -23.91
CA MET A 1 21.85 38.50 -23.22
C MET A 1 21.57 37.10 -22.71
N PRO A 2 21.63 36.84 -21.43
CA PRO A 2 21.23 35.54 -20.93
C PRO A 2 19.71 35.43 -21.01
N THR A 3 19.25 34.45 -21.77
CA THR A 3 17.85 34.08 -21.86
C THR A 3 17.45 33.49 -20.49
N SER A 4 16.63 34.22 -19.76
CA SER A 4 16.00 33.75 -18.53
C SER A 4 15.16 32.52 -18.85
N LEU A 5 15.65 31.34 -18.48
CA LEU A 5 14.86 30.15 -18.33
C LEU A 5 13.98 30.31 -17.10
N LEU A 6 12.91 31.09 -17.24
CA LEU A 6 11.78 30.99 -16.34
C LEU A 6 11.16 29.61 -16.59
N THR A 7 11.56 28.64 -15.80
CA THR A 7 10.81 27.40 -15.66
C THR A 7 9.42 27.81 -15.16
N GLU A 8 8.44 27.83 -16.04
CA GLU A 8 7.04 27.96 -15.64
C GLU A 8 6.78 26.78 -14.69
N SER A 9 6.70 27.06 -13.40
CA SER A 9 6.27 26.10 -12.42
C SER A 9 4.83 25.76 -12.76
N ILE A 10 4.58 24.50 -13.15
CA ILE A 10 3.21 23.99 -13.30
C ILE A 10 2.50 24.27 -11.97
N PRO A 11 1.41 25.04 -11.96
CA PRO A 11 0.73 25.37 -10.72
C PRO A 11 0.28 24.06 -10.03
N PHE A 12 0.49 23.98 -8.72
CA PHE A 12 -0.02 22.87 -7.93
C PHE A 12 -1.53 22.79 -8.09
N GLN A 13 -2.01 21.61 -8.49
CA GLN A 13 -3.44 21.35 -8.59
C GLN A 13 -3.89 20.49 -7.41
N GLU A 14 -4.81 21.03 -6.63
CA GLU A 14 -5.44 20.32 -5.53
C GLU A 14 -6.25 19.12 -6.07
N ASN A 15 -6.14 17.97 -5.38
CA ASN A 15 -6.92 16.77 -5.68
C ASN A 15 -8.00 16.59 -4.60
N PRO A 16 -9.28 16.88 -4.90
CA PRO A 16 -10.36 16.82 -3.90
C PRO A 16 -10.52 15.43 -3.27
N PHE A 17 -10.22 14.37 -4.02
CA PHE A 17 -10.29 13.01 -3.49
C PHE A 17 -9.21 12.76 -2.41
N TYR A 18 -7.98 13.20 -2.65
CA TYR A 18 -6.91 13.10 -1.66
C TYR A 18 -7.13 14.02 -0.46
N GLU A 19 -7.70 15.21 -0.69
CA GLU A 19 -8.05 16.12 0.40
C GLU A 19 -9.12 15.53 1.32
N THR A 20 -10.08 14.76 0.80
CA THR A 20 -11.04 14.02 1.63
C THR A 20 -10.35 13.01 2.53
N ILE A 21 -9.41 12.24 2.00
CA ILE A 21 -8.62 11.28 2.80
C ILE A 21 -7.83 12.00 3.90
N ILE A 22 -7.19 13.11 3.57
CA ILE A 22 -6.41 13.92 4.52
C ILE A 22 -7.31 14.46 5.63
N SER A 23 -8.48 14.99 5.27
CA SER A 23 -9.47 15.49 6.25
C SER A 23 -9.92 14.38 7.21
N ASP A 24 -10.26 13.21 6.69
CA ASP A 24 -10.64 12.04 7.50
C ASP A 24 -9.53 11.65 8.49
N LEU A 25 -8.27 11.63 8.01
CA LEU A 25 -7.12 11.30 8.85
C LEU A 25 -6.93 12.32 9.99
N LEU A 26 -7.16 13.60 9.73
CA LEU A 26 -7.07 14.66 10.73
C LEU A 26 -8.21 14.60 11.74
N ASP A 27 -9.42 14.29 11.28
CA ASP A 27 -10.63 14.33 12.10
C ASP A 27 -10.80 13.06 12.98
N GLN A 28 -10.50 11.89 12.42
CA GLN A 28 -10.79 10.60 13.07
C GLN A 28 -9.61 9.62 13.11
N GLY A 29 -8.48 9.93 12.47
CA GLY A 29 -7.27 9.12 12.46
C GLY A 29 -7.26 7.99 11.43
N TYR A 30 -8.29 7.84 10.61
CA TYR A 30 -8.37 6.88 9.50
C TYR A 30 -9.30 7.39 8.41
N SER A 31 -9.18 6.83 7.19
CA SER A 31 -10.09 7.08 6.09
C SER A 31 -10.51 5.76 5.43
N ILE A 32 -11.74 5.68 4.94
CA ILE A 32 -12.27 4.55 4.18
C ILE A 32 -12.62 5.04 2.78
N CYS A 33 -12.00 4.46 1.77
CA CYS A 33 -12.17 4.84 0.37
C CYS A 33 -12.43 3.60 -0.48
N ASP A 34 -13.66 3.43 -0.96
CA ASP A 34 -14.03 2.29 -1.81
C ASP A 34 -13.53 2.42 -3.25
N THR A 35 -13.18 3.63 -3.68
CA THR A 35 -12.77 3.95 -5.05
C THR A 35 -11.31 4.38 -5.18
N PHE A 36 -10.46 4.07 -4.19
CA PHE A 36 -9.05 4.42 -4.24
C PHE A 36 -8.32 3.71 -5.38
N LEU A 37 -8.62 2.45 -5.59
CA LEU A 37 -8.22 1.68 -6.77
C LEU A 37 -9.45 1.54 -7.68
N ASP A 38 -9.25 1.60 -9.00
CA ASP A 38 -10.33 1.32 -9.93
C ASP A 38 -10.74 -0.16 -9.92
N ASP A 39 -11.94 -0.45 -10.41
CA ASP A 39 -12.52 -1.79 -10.36
C ASP A 39 -11.71 -2.81 -11.18
N ASP A 40 -11.14 -2.42 -12.32
CA ASP A 40 -10.33 -3.29 -13.16
C ASP A 40 -9.03 -3.66 -12.45
N LEU A 41 -8.36 -2.69 -11.84
CA LEU A 41 -7.14 -2.93 -11.07
C LEU A 41 -7.42 -3.81 -9.85
N THR A 42 -8.49 -3.54 -9.13
CA THR A 42 -8.92 -4.34 -7.98
C THR A 42 -9.20 -5.78 -8.37
N SER A 43 -9.93 -5.99 -9.47
CA SER A 43 -10.24 -7.33 -10.00
C SER A 43 -8.97 -8.08 -10.40
N ASN A 44 -8.06 -7.43 -11.10
CA ASN A 44 -6.79 -8.04 -11.54
C ASN A 44 -5.89 -8.40 -10.35
N LEU A 45 -5.78 -7.55 -9.33
CA LEU A 45 -5.03 -7.84 -8.11
C LEU A 45 -5.65 -9.03 -7.35
N ARG A 46 -6.98 -9.11 -7.31
CA ARG A 46 -7.70 -10.23 -6.69
C ARG A 46 -7.45 -11.54 -7.41
N GLU A 47 -7.50 -11.55 -8.74
CA GLU A 47 -7.20 -12.74 -9.55
C GLU A 47 -5.75 -13.21 -9.35
N GLU A 48 -4.80 -12.28 -9.34
CA GLU A 48 -3.39 -12.55 -9.04
C GLU A 48 -3.24 -13.21 -7.67
N LEU A 49 -3.86 -12.65 -6.64
CA LEU A 49 -3.83 -13.17 -5.28
C LEU A 49 -4.42 -14.58 -5.19
N HIS A 50 -5.55 -14.85 -5.84
CA HIS A 50 -6.16 -16.19 -5.90
C HIS A 50 -5.24 -17.19 -6.60
N HIS A 51 -4.60 -16.78 -7.69
CA HIS A 51 -3.65 -17.63 -8.42
C HIS A 51 -2.47 -18.01 -7.53
N LEU A 52 -1.83 -17.04 -6.88
CA LEU A 52 -0.72 -17.26 -5.96
C LEU A 52 -1.10 -18.17 -4.78
N PHE A 53 -2.29 -17.98 -4.23
CA PHE A 53 -2.78 -18.80 -3.13
C PHE A 53 -3.03 -20.27 -3.54
N HIS A 54 -3.67 -20.50 -4.69
CA HIS A 54 -3.94 -21.85 -5.20
C HIS A 54 -2.68 -22.60 -5.63
N GLN A 55 -1.62 -21.88 -6.04
CA GLN A 55 -0.33 -22.48 -6.35
C GLN A 55 0.57 -22.69 -5.12
N SER A 56 0.06 -22.40 -3.93
CA SER A 56 0.82 -22.50 -2.67
C SER A 56 2.09 -21.63 -2.65
N GLU A 57 2.11 -20.55 -3.40
CA GLU A 57 3.23 -19.59 -3.42
C GLU A 57 3.21 -18.65 -2.22
N LEU A 58 2.05 -18.49 -1.57
CA LEU A 58 1.91 -17.73 -0.34
C LEU A 58 2.42 -18.53 0.85
N LYS A 59 3.20 -17.88 1.69
CA LYS A 59 3.71 -18.45 2.94
C LYS A 59 2.85 -18.04 4.12
N LYS A 60 2.76 -18.92 5.14
CA LYS A 60 2.14 -18.53 6.41
C LYS A 60 2.85 -17.32 7.00
N ALA A 61 2.05 -16.34 7.40
CA ALA A 61 2.59 -15.15 8.03
C ALA A 61 3.16 -15.47 9.40
N ALA A 62 4.33 -14.91 9.66
CA ALA A 62 5.03 -15.02 10.95
C ALA A 62 4.88 -13.71 11.74
N ILE A 63 5.10 -13.79 13.05
CA ILE A 63 5.24 -12.65 13.94
C ILE A 63 6.71 -12.48 14.34
N GLY A 64 7.07 -11.25 14.70
CA GLY A 64 8.45 -10.91 15.06
C GLY A 64 9.25 -10.30 13.91
N ASN A 65 10.51 -10.02 14.18
CA ASN A 65 11.46 -9.50 13.19
C ASN A 65 12.27 -10.64 12.57
N LYS A 66 13.13 -10.34 11.59
CA LYS A 66 13.94 -11.32 10.84
C LYS A 66 14.76 -12.28 11.71
N THR A 67 15.06 -11.93 12.96
CA THR A 67 15.82 -12.74 13.89
C THR A 67 14.95 -13.56 14.86
N ASN A 68 13.69 -13.16 15.06
CA ASN A 68 12.77 -13.74 16.04
C ASN A 68 11.40 -14.08 15.41
N GLU A 69 11.36 -14.43 14.13
CA GLU A 69 10.12 -14.83 13.48
C GLU A 69 9.60 -16.16 14.04
N SER A 70 8.31 -16.18 14.38
CA SER A 70 7.60 -17.40 14.77
C SER A 70 6.22 -17.46 14.12
N ILE A 71 5.73 -18.67 13.83
CA ILE A 71 4.38 -18.89 13.31
C ILE A 71 3.46 -19.20 14.47
N GLU A 72 2.63 -18.23 14.82
CA GLU A 72 1.70 -18.29 15.96
C GLU A 72 0.24 -18.19 15.46
N LYS A 73 -0.39 -19.32 15.19
CA LYS A 73 -1.76 -19.40 14.68
C LYS A 73 -2.80 -18.75 15.60
N ASN A 74 -2.53 -18.67 16.91
CA ASN A 74 -3.41 -18.02 17.89
C ASN A 74 -3.35 -16.49 17.81
N ILE A 75 -2.37 -15.93 17.11
CA ILE A 75 -2.16 -14.51 16.93
C ILE A 75 -2.43 -14.10 15.49
N ARG A 76 -1.96 -14.91 14.54
CA ARG A 76 -2.03 -14.62 13.12
C ARG A 76 -2.22 -15.88 12.29
N GLY A 77 -3.23 -15.90 11.42
CA GLY A 77 -3.60 -17.07 10.61
C GLY A 77 -3.59 -16.85 9.10
N ASP A 78 -3.07 -15.74 8.63
CA ASP A 78 -3.01 -15.39 7.23
C ASP A 78 -1.79 -15.99 6.50
N TYR A 79 -1.89 -15.98 5.17
CA TYR A 79 -0.81 -16.31 4.24
C TYR A 79 -0.42 -15.07 3.50
N ILE A 80 0.87 -14.78 3.38
CA ILE A 80 1.37 -13.55 2.75
C ILE A 80 2.42 -13.83 1.68
N GLN A 81 2.52 -12.88 0.76
CA GLN A 81 3.65 -12.75 -0.15
C GLN A 81 4.01 -11.27 -0.31
N TRP A 82 5.24 -10.94 0.00
CA TRP A 82 5.78 -9.59 -0.21
C TRP A 82 5.89 -9.27 -1.69
N ILE A 83 5.48 -8.07 -2.06
CA ILE A 83 5.56 -7.58 -3.43
C ILE A 83 6.93 -6.96 -3.66
N ASN A 84 7.61 -7.39 -4.71
CA ASN A 84 8.92 -6.84 -5.06
C ASN A 84 8.76 -5.60 -5.95
N GLU A 85 8.92 -4.42 -5.38
CA GLU A 85 8.82 -3.15 -6.11
C GLU A 85 9.84 -3.01 -7.25
N ARG A 86 10.97 -3.69 -7.18
CA ARG A 86 12.01 -3.62 -8.22
C ARG A 86 11.66 -4.41 -9.47
N HIS A 87 10.80 -5.42 -9.32
CA HIS A 87 10.39 -6.32 -10.39
C HIS A 87 8.88 -6.57 -10.36
N PRO A 88 8.05 -5.52 -10.41
CA PRO A 88 6.61 -5.65 -10.40
C PRO A 88 6.09 -6.23 -11.72
N ASN A 89 5.03 -7.02 -11.66
CA ASN A 89 4.28 -7.38 -12.86
C ASN A 89 3.44 -6.19 -13.37
N SER A 90 2.73 -6.36 -14.50
CA SER A 90 1.96 -5.27 -15.11
C SER A 90 0.82 -4.74 -14.22
N THR A 91 0.18 -5.60 -13.44
CA THR A 91 -0.88 -5.25 -12.50
C THR A 91 -0.30 -4.49 -11.30
N GLU A 92 0.78 -5.00 -10.74
CA GLU A 92 1.49 -4.36 -9.62
C GLU A 92 2.05 -2.99 -10.00
N LYS A 93 2.53 -2.82 -11.25
CA LYS A 93 2.95 -1.49 -11.75
C LYS A 93 1.83 -0.46 -11.69
N LYS A 94 0.62 -0.82 -12.10
CA LYS A 94 -0.54 0.09 -12.02
C LYS A 94 -0.86 0.45 -10.57
N PHE A 95 -0.82 -0.53 -9.68
CA PHE A 95 -0.97 -0.31 -8.24
C PHE A 95 0.09 0.67 -7.71
N PHE A 96 1.38 0.43 -8.01
CA PHE A 96 2.46 1.32 -7.58
C PHE A 96 2.33 2.73 -8.14
N ASN A 97 1.87 2.89 -9.38
CA ASN A 97 1.62 4.21 -9.95
C ASN A 97 0.59 4.99 -9.13
N THR A 98 -0.52 4.34 -8.74
CA THR A 98 -1.56 4.97 -7.91
C THR A 98 -1.02 5.32 -6.52
N ILE A 99 -0.30 4.42 -5.88
CA ILE A 99 0.30 4.65 -4.55
C ILE A 99 1.36 5.76 -4.59
N ASN A 100 2.23 5.76 -5.61
CA ASN A 100 3.27 6.76 -5.75
C ASN A 100 2.71 8.16 -6.03
N ASP A 101 1.61 8.25 -6.78
CA ASP A 101 0.91 9.51 -6.99
C ASP A 101 0.36 10.07 -5.66
N PHE A 102 -0.32 9.24 -4.89
CA PHE A 102 -0.82 9.63 -3.57
C PHE A 102 0.32 9.99 -2.60
N LYS A 103 1.37 9.18 -2.54
CA LYS A 103 2.57 9.46 -1.71
C LYS A 103 3.21 10.80 -2.08
N THR A 104 3.35 11.06 -3.37
CA THR A 104 3.91 12.34 -3.87
C THR A 104 3.02 13.50 -3.46
N TYR A 105 1.70 13.35 -3.54
CA TYR A 105 0.75 14.35 -3.10
C TYR A 105 0.90 14.66 -1.60
N LEU A 106 0.93 13.64 -0.75
CA LEU A 106 1.12 13.78 0.70
C LEU A 106 2.45 14.45 1.04
N ASN A 107 3.52 14.09 0.35
CA ASN A 107 4.83 14.70 0.56
C ASN A 107 4.85 16.18 0.20
N LYS A 108 4.13 16.58 -0.85
CA LYS A 108 4.05 17.98 -1.29
C LYS A 108 3.12 18.82 -0.41
N THR A 109 1.98 18.28 -0.01
CA THR A 109 0.92 19.05 0.69
C THR A 109 1.02 18.96 2.21
N CYS A 110 1.41 17.81 2.74
CA CYS A 110 1.47 17.55 4.17
C CYS A 110 2.91 17.47 4.72
N PHE A 111 3.93 17.63 3.86
CA PHE A 111 5.36 17.57 4.23
C PHE A 111 5.75 16.30 4.99
N MET A 112 5.15 15.17 4.65
CA MET A 112 5.32 13.92 5.41
C MET A 112 6.69 13.26 5.22
N GLY A 113 7.39 13.50 4.10
CA GLY A 113 8.69 12.92 3.83
C GLY A 113 8.68 11.39 3.69
N LEU A 114 7.61 10.83 3.13
CA LEU A 114 7.47 9.40 2.91
C LEU A 114 8.45 8.94 1.83
N LEU A 115 9.49 8.20 2.22
CA LEU A 115 10.54 7.71 1.32
C LEU A 115 10.41 6.23 1.00
N HIS A 116 9.98 5.43 1.98
CA HIS A 116 9.89 3.98 1.89
C HIS A 116 8.46 3.50 1.97
N GLN A 117 8.21 2.37 1.37
CA GLN A 117 6.91 1.69 1.37
C GLN A 117 7.14 0.19 1.26
N GLU A 118 6.24 -0.60 1.83
CA GLU A 118 6.26 -2.05 1.74
C GLU A 118 4.83 -2.54 1.53
N PHE A 119 4.65 -3.50 0.64
CA PHE A 119 3.35 -4.09 0.34
C PHE A 119 3.44 -5.60 0.26
N HIS A 120 2.38 -6.26 0.68
CA HIS A 120 2.25 -7.69 0.54
C HIS A 120 0.82 -8.08 0.19
N TYR A 121 0.68 -9.18 -0.52
CA TYR A 121 -0.59 -9.88 -0.63
C TYR A 121 -0.87 -10.63 0.68
N ALA A 122 -2.13 -10.65 1.11
CA ALA A 122 -2.55 -11.42 2.28
C ALA A 122 -3.87 -12.15 2.00
N VAL A 123 -3.93 -13.41 2.39
CA VAL A 123 -5.17 -14.21 2.38
C VAL A 123 -5.46 -14.68 3.79
N TYR A 124 -6.65 -14.38 4.25
CA TYR A 124 -7.20 -14.85 5.51
C TYR A 124 -8.23 -15.95 5.22
N PRO A 125 -7.88 -17.24 5.29
CA PRO A 125 -8.85 -18.31 5.16
C PRO A 125 -9.97 -18.19 6.19
N GLN A 126 -11.13 -18.78 5.89
CA GLN A 126 -12.28 -18.76 6.80
C GLN A 126 -11.89 -19.23 8.20
N GLY A 127 -12.31 -18.47 9.21
CA GLY A 127 -12.02 -18.76 10.62
C GLY A 127 -10.64 -18.32 11.10
N THR A 128 -9.84 -17.69 10.23
CA THR A 128 -8.54 -17.12 10.62
C THR A 128 -8.66 -15.63 10.90
N PHE A 129 -7.71 -15.10 11.64
CA PHE A 129 -7.66 -13.70 12.04
C PHE A 129 -6.23 -13.25 12.30
N TYR A 130 -6.05 -11.95 12.41
CA TYR A 130 -4.88 -11.34 13.02
C TYR A 130 -5.36 -10.53 14.23
N LYS A 131 -4.84 -10.85 15.41
CA LYS A 131 -5.20 -10.13 16.65
C LYS A 131 -4.83 -8.66 16.52
N ARG A 132 -5.55 -7.80 17.23
CA ARG A 132 -5.23 -6.38 17.32
C ARG A 132 -3.77 -6.20 17.72
N HIS A 133 -3.05 -5.42 16.95
CA HIS A 133 -1.62 -5.17 17.08
C HIS A 133 -1.28 -3.73 16.70
N ILE A 134 -0.04 -3.36 16.92
CA ILE A 134 0.55 -2.12 16.45
C ILE A 134 1.70 -2.52 15.52
N ASP A 135 1.73 -1.95 14.33
CA ASP A 135 2.86 -2.10 13.43
C ASP A 135 3.99 -1.22 13.94
N THR A 136 5.01 -1.85 14.51
CA THR A 136 6.22 -1.16 14.99
C THR A 136 7.39 -1.55 14.12
N PHE A 137 8.00 -0.56 13.50
CA PHE A 137 9.30 -0.71 12.87
C PHE A 137 10.37 -0.47 13.94
N GLN A 138 11.14 -1.51 14.25
CA GLN A 138 12.33 -1.39 15.11
C GLN A 138 13.58 -1.34 14.26
#